data_33e3a14d3544ba022d6770f37bc917bc
#
_entry.id   33e3a14d3544ba022d6770f37bc917bc
#
_cell.length_a   1.000
_cell.length_b   1.000
_cell.length_c   1.000
_cell.angle_alpha   90.00
_cell.angle_beta   90.00
_cell.angle_gamma   90.00
#
_symmetry.space_group_name_H-M   'P 1'
#
loop_
_entity.id
_entity.type
_entity.pdbx_description
1 polymer ?
#
loop_
_entity_poly.entity_id
_entity_poly.type
_entity_poly.pdbx_seq_one_letter_code
_entity_poly.pdbx_strand_id
1 'polypeptide(L)'
;MTDFARWLEGSALGVWTRESPSIWAYPTVLTLHTVGLGVLVGANAVIDFRLLGFAPRLPIPSLDPLYRFMWAGFAINAVTGVMLFASDATVKARQPVFYIKLTLIAFALVTTAVIRRTVARAPASRDADGRQEPGRRLAALSLLLWAGAVTAGRLMAYL
;
A
#
# COMPACT_ATOMS: atom_id res chain seq x y z
N MET A 1 -0.67 -2.25 -25.87
CA MET A 1 -0.13 -1.76 -24.57
C MET A 1 1.00 -0.73 -24.75
N THR A 2 1.87 -0.91 -25.73
CA THR A 2 3.00 0.03 -25.99
C THR A 2 2.54 1.44 -26.40
N ASP A 3 1.43 1.58 -27.14
CA ASP A 3 0.95 2.88 -27.62
C ASP A 3 0.33 3.70 -26.48
N PHE A 4 -0.43 3.06 -25.57
CA PHE A 4 -0.97 3.70 -24.38
C PHE A 4 0.16 4.16 -23.44
N ALA A 5 1.19 3.31 -23.22
CA ALA A 5 2.32 3.68 -22.40
C ALA A 5 3.09 4.89 -22.99
N ARG A 6 3.32 4.89 -24.31
CA ARG A 6 3.94 6.04 -25.01
C ARG A 6 3.10 7.31 -24.93
N TRP A 7 1.80 7.19 -25.10
CA TRP A 7 0.88 8.32 -24.95
C TRP A 7 0.92 8.90 -23.53
N LEU A 8 0.90 8.04 -22.52
CA LEU A 8 0.95 8.47 -21.12
C LEU A 8 2.30 9.12 -20.77
N GLU A 9 3.41 8.55 -21.25
CA GLU A 9 4.75 9.07 -21.05
C GLU A 9 4.96 10.43 -21.76
N GLY A 10 4.35 10.62 -22.93
CA GLY A 10 4.31 11.88 -23.67
C GLY A 10 3.28 12.89 -23.16
N SER A 11 2.46 12.54 -22.16
CA SER A 11 1.50 13.45 -21.57
C SER A 11 2.19 14.60 -20.81
N ALA A 12 1.50 15.74 -20.66
CA ALA A 12 2.02 16.87 -19.89
C ALA A 12 2.45 16.47 -18.47
N LEU A 13 1.74 15.52 -17.85
CA LEU A 13 2.07 14.99 -16.52
C LEU A 13 3.36 14.17 -16.54
N GLY A 14 3.52 13.26 -17.51
CA GLY A 14 4.72 12.43 -17.65
C GLY A 14 5.96 13.25 -17.91
N VAL A 15 5.88 14.17 -18.89
CA VAL A 15 6.96 15.08 -19.25
C VAL A 15 7.32 15.99 -18.08
N TRP A 16 6.33 16.62 -17.42
CA TRP A 16 6.59 17.48 -16.27
C TRP A 16 7.27 16.72 -15.13
N THR A 17 6.78 15.51 -14.82
CA THR A 17 7.36 14.71 -13.71
C THR A 17 8.80 14.30 -14.02
N ARG A 18 9.13 13.99 -15.28
CA ARG A 18 10.47 13.52 -15.70
C ARG A 18 11.47 14.64 -15.96
N GLU A 19 11.05 15.69 -16.67
CA GLU A 19 11.96 16.67 -17.29
C GLU A 19 12.04 18.00 -16.56
N SER A 20 11.07 18.28 -15.67
CA SER A 20 11.09 19.55 -14.96
C SER A 20 12.30 19.63 -14.00
N PRO A 21 13.10 20.69 -14.06
CA PRO A 21 14.22 20.90 -13.14
C PRO A 21 13.75 21.31 -11.74
N SER A 22 12.43 21.44 -11.54
CA SER A 22 11.84 21.85 -10.27
C SER A 22 11.92 20.74 -9.22
N ILE A 23 12.29 21.11 -7.99
CA ILE A 23 12.22 20.21 -6.83
C ILE A 23 10.80 19.70 -6.57
N TRP A 24 9.77 20.41 -7.03
CA TRP A 24 8.36 20.04 -6.88
C TRP A 24 7.92 18.92 -7.84
N ALA A 25 8.70 18.60 -8.87
CA ALA A 25 8.43 17.55 -9.81
C ALA A 25 8.86 16.16 -9.22
N TYR A 26 9.78 15.49 -9.87
CA TYR A 26 10.17 14.12 -9.51
C TYR A 26 10.57 13.95 -8.02
N PRO A 27 11.41 14.83 -7.41
CA PRO A 27 11.83 14.64 -6.03
C PRO A 27 10.68 14.70 -5.03
N THR A 28 9.77 15.66 -5.18
CA THR A 28 8.61 15.79 -4.28
C THR A 28 7.60 14.65 -4.49
N VAL A 29 7.33 14.30 -5.75
CA VAL A 29 6.43 13.17 -6.07
C VAL A 29 6.96 11.86 -5.47
N LEU A 30 8.25 11.60 -5.60
CA LEU A 30 8.89 10.41 -5.03
C LEU A 30 8.85 10.42 -3.50
N THR A 31 9.09 11.58 -2.88
CA THR A 31 9.02 11.75 -1.43
C THR A 31 7.60 11.48 -0.92
N LEU A 32 6.58 12.09 -1.54
CA LEU A 32 5.18 11.87 -1.19
C LEU A 32 4.76 10.41 -1.40
N HIS A 33 5.26 9.77 -2.47
CA HIS A 33 5.03 8.33 -2.70
C HIS A 33 5.60 7.48 -1.57
N THR A 34 6.80 7.78 -1.11
CA THR A 34 7.45 7.07 0.00
C THR A 34 6.73 7.31 1.33
N VAL A 35 6.37 8.57 1.62
CA VAL A 35 5.61 8.93 2.83
C VAL A 35 4.23 8.27 2.81
N GLY A 36 3.51 8.36 1.69
CA GLY A 36 2.20 7.70 1.52
C GLY A 36 2.28 6.20 1.74
N LEU A 37 3.33 5.55 1.21
CA LEU A 37 3.59 4.13 1.44
C LEU A 37 3.87 3.83 2.91
N GLY A 38 4.67 4.65 3.58
CA GLY A 38 5.00 4.50 5.00
C GLY A 38 3.74 4.61 5.87
N VAL A 39 2.87 5.59 5.61
CA VAL A 39 1.59 5.75 6.31
C VAL A 39 0.66 4.56 6.05
N LEU A 40 0.52 4.15 4.79
CA LEU A 40 -0.32 3.03 4.39
C LEU A 40 0.10 1.73 5.07
N VAL A 41 1.36 1.34 4.89
CA VAL A 41 1.90 0.07 5.42
C VAL A 41 2.05 0.13 6.93
N GLY A 42 2.47 1.27 7.48
CA GLY A 42 2.63 1.46 8.92
C GLY A 42 1.31 1.35 9.68
N ALA A 43 0.26 2.05 9.22
CA ALA A 43 -1.06 1.95 9.82
C ALA A 43 -1.62 0.52 9.75
N ASN A 44 -1.45 -0.15 8.60
CA ASN A 44 -1.88 -1.53 8.43
C ASN A 44 -1.10 -2.49 9.35
N ALA A 45 0.22 -2.33 9.44
CA ALA A 45 1.07 -3.16 10.29
C ALA A 45 0.68 -3.06 11.78
N VAL A 46 0.32 -1.87 12.28
CA VAL A 46 -0.17 -1.71 13.66
C VAL A 46 -1.43 -2.55 13.91
N ILE A 47 -2.38 -2.54 12.97
CA ILE A 47 -3.59 -3.35 13.03
C ILE A 47 -3.24 -4.84 13.02
N ASP A 48 -2.40 -5.25 12.10
CA ASP A 48 -2.01 -6.65 11.94
C ASP A 48 -1.24 -7.16 13.16
N PHE A 49 -0.30 -6.41 13.70
CA PHE A 49 0.43 -6.77 14.92
C PHE A 49 -0.51 -6.89 16.12
N ARG A 50 -1.51 -6.01 16.22
CA ARG A 50 -2.50 -6.13 17.30
C ARG A 50 -3.30 -7.44 17.18
N LEU A 51 -3.71 -7.83 15.98
CA LEU A 51 -4.42 -9.09 15.72
C LEU A 51 -3.53 -10.33 15.94
N LEU A 52 -2.23 -10.21 15.71
CA LEU A 52 -1.26 -11.25 16.01
C LEU A 52 -1.03 -11.46 17.52
N GLY A 53 -1.54 -10.55 18.36
CA GLY A 53 -1.43 -10.62 19.82
C GLY A 53 -0.35 -9.72 20.42
N PHE A 54 0.32 -8.89 19.63
CA PHE A 54 1.16 -7.83 20.15
C PHE A 54 0.28 -6.69 20.71
N ALA A 55 0.70 -6.11 21.83
CA ALA A 55 -0.04 -5.06 22.54
C ALA A 55 -1.49 -5.45 22.90
N PRO A 56 -1.73 -6.53 23.67
CA PRO A 56 -3.06 -7.07 23.96
C PRO A 56 -3.96 -6.08 24.74
N ARG A 57 -3.37 -5.09 25.40
CA ARG A 57 -4.09 -4.06 26.16
C ARG A 57 -4.73 -2.97 25.29
N LEU A 58 -4.38 -2.87 24.00
CA LEU A 58 -4.99 -1.92 23.08
C LEU A 58 -6.38 -2.43 22.66
N PRO A 59 -7.47 -1.71 22.96
CA PRO A 59 -8.80 -2.10 22.51
C PRO A 59 -8.91 -1.99 21.00
N ILE A 60 -9.49 -3.01 20.35
CA ILE A 60 -9.62 -3.07 18.88
C ILE A 60 -10.40 -1.87 18.31
N PRO A 61 -11.49 -1.37 18.95
CA PRO A 61 -12.21 -0.19 18.45
C PRO A 61 -11.33 1.09 18.37
N SER A 62 -10.30 1.22 19.18
CA SER A 62 -9.38 2.35 19.12
C SER A 62 -8.48 2.35 17.88
N LEU A 63 -8.49 1.28 17.08
CA LEU A 63 -7.77 1.17 15.82
C LEU A 63 -8.56 1.72 14.62
N ASP A 64 -9.85 2.02 14.76
CA ASP A 64 -10.68 2.55 13.68
C ASP A 64 -10.10 3.81 13.01
N PRO A 65 -9.53 4.80 13.72
CA PRO A 65 -8.89 5.94 13.09
C PRO A 65 -7.74 5.56 12.16
N LEU A 66 -7.01 4.45 12.43
CA LEU A 66 -5.89 4.00 11.60
C LEU A 66 -6.33 3.64 10.18
N TYR A 67 -7.55 3.15 9.99
CA TYR A 67 -8.09 2.90 8.65
C TYR A 67 -8.21 4.19 7.83
N ARG A 68 -8.53 5.32 8.46
CA ARG A 68 -8.59 6.62 7.78
C ARG A 68 -7.21 7.06 7.32
N PHE A 69 -6.21 6.94 8.19
CA PHE A 69 -4.81 7.22 7.83
C PHE A 69 -4.30 6.28 6.74
N MET A 70 -4.62 5.00 6.84
CA MET A 70 -4.28 4.00 5.82
C MET A 70 -4.85 4.39 4.45
N TRP A 71 -6.14 4.76 4.37
CA TRP A 71 -6.75 5.17 3.11
C TRP A 71 -6.19 6.50 2.58
N ALA A 72 -5.88 7.45 3.46
CA ALA A 72 -5.19 8.68 3.07
C ALA A 72 -3.80 8.39 2.50
N GLY A 73 -3.02 7.54 3.17
CA GLY A 73 -1.72 7.06 2.69
C GLY A 73 -1.84 6.34 1.35
N PHE A 74 -2.86 5.49 1.18
CA PHE A 74 -3.14 4.82 -0.09
C PHE A 74 -3.45 5.82 -1.21
N ALA A 75 -4.30 6.81 -0.96
CA ALA A 75 -4.65 7.82 -1.96
C ALA A 75 -3.41 8.60 -2.42
N ILE A 76 -2.58 9.08 -1.48
CA ILE A 76 -1.32 9.75 -1.79
C ILE A 76 -0.40 8.83 -2.59
N ASN A 77 -0.23 7.58 -2.15
CA ASN A 77 0.64 6.60 -2.81
C ASN A 77 0.13 6.24 -4.21
N ALA A 78 -1.18 6.10 -4.40
CA ALA A 78 -1.77 5.79 -5.70
C ALA A 78 -1.61 6.94 -6.69
N VAL A 79 -1.94 8.17 -6.29
CA VAL A 79 -1.79 9.36 -7.15
C VAL A 79 -0.32 9.56 -7.56
N THR A 80 0.57 9.57 -6.60
CA THR A 80 2.01 9.73 -6.88
C THR A 80 2.58 8.54 -7.64
N GLY A 81 2.05 7.33 -7.41
CA GLY A 81 2.41 6.13 -8.16
C GLY A 81 2.03 6.20 -9.64
N VAL A 82 0.86 6.78 -9.95
CA VAL A 82 0.46 7.05 -11.34
C VAL A 82 1.39 8.08 -11.98
N MET A 83 1.75 9.15 -11.27
CA MET A 83 2.70 10.16 -11.77
C MET A 83 4.08 9.55 -12.04
N LEU A 84 4.61 8.75 -11.11
CA LEU A 84 5.88 8.05 -11.28
C LEU A 84 5.81 6.96 -12.37
N PHE A 85 4.65 6.35 -12.59
CA PHE A 85 4.45 5.43 -13.71
C PHE A 85 4.46 6.21 -15.03
N ALA A 86 3.74 7.33 -15.11
CA ALA A 86 3.65 8.15 -16.31
C ALA A 86 5.03 8.72 -16.73
N SER A 87 5.92 9.01 -15.78
CA SER A 87 7.25 9.53 -16.09
C SER A 87 8.14 8.56 -16.87
N ASP A 88 7.86 7.23 -16.82
CA ASP A 88 8.70 6.20 -17.43
C ASP A 88 7.85 4.94 -17.74
N ALA A 89 6.68 5.19 -18.35
CA ALA A 89 5.64 4.19 -18.54
C ALA A 89 6.08 3.06 -19.48
N THR A 90 6.86 3.37 -20.53
CA THR A 90 7.29 2.40 -21.53
C THR A 90 8.26 1.37 -20.96
N VAL A 91 9.14 1.78 -20.05
CA VAL A 91 10.08 0.88 -19.36
C VAL A 91 9.34 0.08 -18.30
N LYS A 92 8.61 0.74 -17.40
CA LYS A 92 7.90 0.10 -16.29
C LYS A 92 6.83 -0.90 -16.73
N ALA A 93 6.14 -0.61 -17.85
CA ALA A 93 5.15 -1.53 -18.41
C ALA A 93 5.74 -2.83 -18.96
N ARG A 94 7.07 -2.89 -19.18
CA ARG A 94 7.76 -4.10 -19.63
C ARG A 94 8.33 -4.94 -18.47
N GLN A 95 8.41 -4.37 -17.28
CA GLN A 95 8.95 -5.05 -16.10
C GLN A 95 7.90 -5.97 -15.47
N PRO A 96 8.12 -7.30 -15.40
CA PRO A 96 7.20 -8.23 -14.75
C PRO A 96 6.96 -7.88 -13.27
N VAL A 97 7.99 -7.35 -12.60
CA VAL A 97 7.94 -6.96 -11.19
C VAL A 97 6.91 -5.87 -10.93
N PHE A 98 6.62 -5.01 -11.92
CA PHE A 98 5.55 -4.02 -11.82
C PHE A 98 4.18 -4.68 -11.61
N TYR A 99 3.87 -5.70 -12.39
CA TYR A 99 2.59 -6.42 -12.29
C TYR A 99 2.51 -7.24 -11.00
N ILE A 100 3.62 -7.86 -10.59
CA ILE A 100 3.72 -8.56 -9.29
C ILE A 100 3.40 -7.59 -8.16
N LYS A 101 4.00 -6.39 -8.16
CA LYS A 101 3.74 -5.35 -7.17
C LYS A 101 2.26 -4.97 -7.12
N LEU A 102 1.64 -4.69 -8.27
CA LEU A 102 0.21 -4.32 -8.33
C LEU A 102 -0.69 -5.44 -7.80
N THR A 103 -0.38 -6.68 -8.15
CA THR A 103 -1.12 -7.85 -7.68
C THR A 103 -1.01 -8.01 -6.16
N LEU A 104 0.20 -7.87 -5.61
CA LEU A 104 0.43 -7.93 -4.16
C LEU A 104 -0.34 -6.83 -3.43
N ILE A 105 -0.33 -5.59 -3.95
CA ILE A 105 -1.11 -4.47 -3.39
C ILE A 105 -2.62 -4.79 -3.42
N ALA A 106 -3.14 -5.29 -4.53
CA ALA A 106 -4.55 -5.64 -4.65
C ALA A 106 -4.97 -6.70 -3.61
N PHE A 107 -4.19 -7.77 -3.49
CA PHE A 107 -4.45 -8.81 -2.47
C PHE A 107 -4.30 -8.26 -1.05
N ALA A 108 -3.33 -7.40 -0.76
CA ALA A 108 -3.15 -6.78 0.54
C ALA A 108 -4.38 -5.92 0.91
N LEU A 109 -4.88 -5.10 -0.02
CA LEU A 109 -6.08 -4.28 0.20
C LEU A 109 -7.33 -5.13 0.43
N VAL A 110 -7.51 -6.21 -0.36
CA VAL A 110 -8.61 -7.16 -0.15
C VAL A 110 -8.51 -7.80 1.23
N THR A 111 -7.32 -8.28 1.62
CA THR A 111 -7.08 -8.88 2.93
C THR A 111 -7.40 -7.91 4.05
N THR A 112 -6.96 -6.65 3.96
CA THR A 112 -7.29 -5.60 4.92
C THR A 112 -8.80 -5.34 5.00
N ALA A 113 -9.51 -5.30 3.87
CA ALA A 113 -10.96 -5.14 3.85
C ALA A 113 -11.68 -6.34 4.52
N VAL A 114 -11.19 -7.55 4.31
CA VAL A 114 -11.71 -8.77 4.97
C VAL A 114 -11.46 -8.70 6.47
N ILE A 115 -10.25 -8.36 6.91
CA ILE A 115 -9.90 -8.17 8.33
C ILE A 115 -10.89 -7.19 8.98
N ARG A 116 -11.07 -6.01 8.38
CA ARG A 116 -11.98 -4.99 8.91
C ARG A 116 -13.41 -5.52 9.08
N ARG A 117 -13.93 -6.25 8.08
CA ARG A 117 -15.26 -6.85 8.13
C ARG A 117 -15.36 -7.94 9.20
N THR A 118 -14.34 -8.78 9.36
CA THR A 118 -14.27 -9.85 10.34
C THR A 118 -14.25 -9.28 11.76
N VAL A 119 -13.40 -8.26 11.98
CA VAL A 119 -13.29 -7.57 13.27
C VAL A 119 -14.60 -6.84 13.63
N ALA A 120 -15.21 -6.12 12.67
CA ALA A 120 -16.46 -5.40 12.90
C ALA A 120 -17.66 -6.31 13.21
N ARG A 121 -17.63 -7.56 12.78
CA ARG A 121 -18.70 -8.55 13.01
C ARG A 121 -18.48 -9.41 14.25
N ALA A 122 -17.32 -9.33 14.89
CA ALA A 122 -17.02 -10.12 16.06
C ALA A 122 -17.85 -9.61 17.26
N PRO A 123 -18.56 -10.52 17.99
CA PRO A 123 -19.27 -10.14 19.20
C PRO A 123 -18.31 -9.59 20.26
N ALA A 124 -18.73 -8.55 20.99
CA ALA A 124 -17.95 -7.91 22.05
C ALA A 124 -17.54 -8.85 23.21
N SER A 125 -18.12 -10.06 23.27
CA SER A 125 -18.00 -11.03 24.36
C SER A 125 -16.99 -12.15 24.09
N ARG A 126 -16.07 -12.02 23.12
CA ARG A 126 -15.11 -13.09 22.84
C ARG A 126 -13.79 -12.88 23.56
N ASP A 127 -13.61 -13.79 24.49
CA ASP A 127 -12.39 -14.32 25.11
C ASP A 127 -11.42 -13.34 25.77
N ALA A 128 -11.22 -13.58 27.06
CA ALA A 128 -10.17 -12.99 27.89
C ALA A 128 -8.75 -13.11 27.27
N ASP A 129 -8.59 -13.98 26.26
CA ASP A 129 -7.32 -14.24 25.58
C ASP A 129 -7.15 -13.45 24.26
N GLY A 130 -8.19 -12.73 23.78
CA GLY A 130 -8.09 -11.80 22.63
C GLY A 130 -7.67 -12.41 21.29
N ARG A 131 -7.64 -13.74 21.18
CA ARG A 131 -7.12 -14.47 20.02
C ARG A 131 -8.25 -15.00 19.14
N GLN A 132 -8.60 -14.22 18.13
CA GLN A 132 -9.42 -14.73 17.03
C GLN A 132 -8.49 -15.45 16.03
N GLU A 133 -8.48 -16.78 16.03
CA GLU A 133 -7.68 -17.59 15.09
C GLU A 133 -7.81 -17.16 13.61
N PRO A 134 -9.00 -16.86 13.06
CA PRO A 134 -9.13 -16.40 11.69
C PRO A 134 -8.47 -15.04 11.45
N GLY A 135 -8.58 -14.10 12.39
CA GLY A 135 -7.97 -12.79 12.31
C GLY A 135 -6.44 -12.84 12.30
N ARG A 136 -5.87 -13.76 13.07
CA ARG A 136 -4.41 -13.93 13.17
C ARG A 136 -3.78 -14.41 11.86
N ARG A 137 -4.41 -15.38 11.18
CA ARG A 137 -3.93 -15.87 9.88
C ARG A 137 -4.02 -14.80 8.80
N LEU A 138 -5.12 -14.06 8.79
CA LEU A 138 -5.29 -12.93 7.85
C LEU A 138 -4.28 -11.82 8.11
N ALA A 139 -3.99 -11.49 9.36
CA ALA A 139 -2.99 -10.48 9.72
C ALA A 139 -1.57 -10.90 9.29
N ALA A 140 -1.19 -12.17 9.50
CA ALA A 140 0.08 -12.68 9.01
C ALA A 140 0.18 -12.62 7.48
N LEU A 141 -0.88 -13.01 6.77
CA LEU A 141 -0.95 -12.92 5.31
C LEU A 141 -0.84 -11.46 4.84
N SER A 142 -1.55 -10.54 5.50
CA SER A 142 -1.50 -9.11 5.20
C SER A 142 -0.07 -8.55 5.30
N LEU A 143 0.63 -8.84 6.39
CA LEU A 143 2.03 -8.42 6.58
C LEU A 143 2.95 -8.97 5.49
N LEU A 144 2.80 -10.24 5.10
CA LEU A 144 3.60 -10.84 4.03
C LEU A 144 3.32 -10.19 2.68
N LEU A 145 2.05 -9.90 2.37
CA LEU A 145 1.66 -9.23 1.13
C LEU A 145 2.22 -7.81 1.05
N TRP A 146 2.15 -7.04 2.15
CA TRP A 146 2.73 -5.70 2.20
C TRP A 146 4.26 -5.73 2.13
N ALA A 147 4.92 -6.64 2.84
CA ALA A 147 6.37 -6.82 2.75
C ALA A 147 6.79 -7.16 1.31
N GLY A 148 6.07 -8.08 0.65
CA GLY A 148 6.29 -8.43 -0.74
C GLY A 148 6.07 -7.25 -1.70
N ALA A 149 5.01 -6.45 -1.50
CA ALA A 149 4.73 -5.28 -2.33
C ALA A 149 5.81 -4.19 -2.20
N VAL A 150 6.30 -3.94 -0.97
CA VAL A 150 7.41 -3.01 -0.71
C VAL A 150 8.70 -3.50 -1.36
N THR A 151 9.02 -4.79 -1.20
CA THR A 151 10.21 -5.42 -1.80
C THR A 151 10.15 -5.35 -3.33
N ALA A 152 9.01 -5.74 -3.93
CA ALA A 152 8.82 -5.64 -5.37
C ALA A 152 8.98 -4.20 -5.88
N GLY A 153 8.41 -3.23 -5.15
CA GLY A 153 8.58 -1.81 -5.46
C GLY A 153 10.03 -1.36 -5.41
N ARG A 154 10.81 -1.88 -4.47
CA ARG A 154 12.23 -1.55 -4.36
C ARG A 154 13.06 -2.19 -5.47
N LEU A 155 12.77 -3.44 -5.81
CA LEU A 155 13.45 -4.17 -6.88
C LEU A 155 13.28 -3.49 -8.25
N MET A 156 12.14 -2.86 -8.52
CA MET A 156 11.92 -2.09 -9.75
C MET A 156 12.95 -0.97 -9.99
N ALA A 157 13.62 -0.50 -8.95
CA ALA A 157 14.65 0.55 -9.09
C ALA A 157 16.00 -0.01 -9.56
N TYR A 158 16.16 -1.34 -9.60
CA TYR A 158 17.42 -2.03 -9.96
C TYR A 158 17.30 -2.91 -11.21
N LEU A 159 16.10 -3.07 -11.73
CA LEU A 159 15.78 -3.86 -12.93
C LEU A 159 15.37 -2.96 -14.09
#